data_863ef982b8e2cb18bab736f78e3bc030
#
_entry.id   863ef982b8e2cb18bab736f78e3bc030
#
_cell.length_a   1.000
_cell.length_b   1.000
_cell.length_c   1.000
_cell.angle_alpha   90.00
_cell.angle_beta   90.00
_cell.angle_gamma   90.00
#
_symmetry.space_group_name_H-M   'P 1'
#
loop_
_entity.id
_entity.type
_entity.pdbx_description
1 polymer ?
#
loop_
_entity_poly.entity_id
_entity_poly.type
_entity_poly.pdbx_seq_one_letter_code
_entity_poly.pdbx_strand_id
1 'polypeptide(L)'
;MLQPPSVPPAATSAASSLRRSWQDSRHKTILHKGENRTLWKLGTLPPGLITFYSTTKPLEKSWHVLGLGYNPSISMEEINNATVVHFNGNMKPWLDIGMNQFKPLWKKFVDYELEFVQACNFGA
;
A
#
# COMPACT_ATOMS: atom_id res chain seq x y z
N MET A 1 16.54 28.43 5.73
CA MET A 1 15.53 27.96 4.77
C MET A 1 16.25 27.06 3.78
N LEU A 2 16.00 25.75 3.85
CA LEU A 2 16.57 24.77 2.91
C LEU A 2 15.67 24.73 1.68
N GLN A 3 16.25 25.01 0.52
CA GLN A 3 15.56 24.89 -0.78
C GLN A 3 15.27 23.41 -1.07
N PRO A 4 14.07 23.05 -1.52
CA PRO A 4 13.79 21.67 -1.94
C PRO A 4 14.67 21.31 -3.15
N PRO A 5 15.11 20.02 -3.27
CA PRO A 5 15.93 19.57 -4.37
C PRO A 5 15.18 19.75 -5.70
N SER A 6 15.85 20.34 -6.69
CA SER A 6 15.33 20.53 -8.04
C SER A 6 15.13 19.17 -8.73
N VAL A 7 13.92 18.91 -9.22
CA VAL A 7 13.60 17.69 -9.98
C VAL A 7 14.31 17.79 -11.35
N PRO A 8 15.10 16.77 -11.77
CA PRO A 8 15.79 16.80 -13.04
C PRO A 8 14.79 16.81 -14.22
N PRO A 9 15.09 17.54 -15.32
CA PRO A 9 14.17 17.75 -16.46
C PRO A 9 13.74 16.45 -17.17
N ALA A 10 14.52 15.36 -17.06
CA ALA A 10 14.17 14.05 -17.59
C ALA A 10 12.93 13.43 -16.92
N ALA A 11 12.70 13.71 -15.65
CA ALA A 11 11.54 13.18 -14.92
C ALA A 11 10.23 13.84 -15.38
N THR A 12 10.29 15.10 -15.78
CA THR A 12 9.13 15.88 -16.27
C THR A 12 8.70 15.41 -17.66
N SER A 13 9.65 15.04 -18.52
CA SER A 13 9.37 14.50 -19.86
C SER A 13 8.74 13.11 -19.79
N ALA A 14 9.24 12.22 -18.92
CA ALA A 14 8.67 10.90 -18.70
C ALA A 14 7.23 10.97 -18.15
N ALA A 15 6.97 11.85 -17.19
CA ALA A 15 5.63 12.03 -16.62
C ALA A 15 4.64 12.59 -17.66
N SER A 16 5.06 13.44 -18.57
CA SER A 16 4.21 13.98 -19.64
C SER A 16 3.91 12.97 -20.75
N SER A 17 4.83 12.06 -21.05
CA SER A 17 4.63 10.96 -22.00
C SER A 17 3.70 9.87 -21.40
N LEU A 18 3.84 9.58 -20.11
CA LEU A 18 2.97 8.66 -19.38
C LEU A 18 1.53 9.18 -19.31
N ARG A 19 1.34 10.47 -19.05
CA ARG A 19 0.00 11.08 -19.01
C ARG A 19 -0.72 11.00 -20.37
N ARG A 20 0.01 11.07 -21.50
CA ARG A 20 -0.54 10.86 -22.85
C ARG A 20 -0.89 9.39 -23.13
N SER A 21 -0.10 8.45 -22.65
CA SER A 21 -0.37 7.01 -22.75
C SER A 21 -1.68 6.59 -22.07
N TRP A 22 -2.03 7.22 -20.95
CA TRP A 22 -3.30 6.97 -20.26
C TRP A 22 -4.55 7.46 -21.02
N GLN A 23 -4.37 8.41 -21.94
CA GLN A 23 -5.47 8.92 -22.78
C GLN A 23 -5.69 8.12 -24.06
N ASP A 24 -4.79 7.19 -24.39
CA ASP A 24 -4.96 6.32 -25.55
C ASP A 24 -6.13 5.35 -25.32
N SER A 25 -7.12 5.40 -26.21
CA SER A 25 -8.35 4.59 -26.17
C SER A 25 -8.08 3.08 -26.09
N ARG A 26 -6.92 2.61 -26.57
CA ARG A 26 -6.50 1.21 -26.50
C ARG A 26 -6.23 0.73 -25.08
N HIS A 27 -5.66 1.58 -24.21
CA HIS A 27 -5.46 1.24 -22.80
C HIS A 27 -6.79 1.18 -22.03
N LYS A 28 -7.74 2.06 -22.36
CA LYS A 28 -9.10 1.99 -21.82
C LYS A 28 -9.79 0.65 -22.18
N THR A 29 -9.59 0.16 -23.39
CA THR A 29 -10.19 -1.10 -23.83
C THR A 29 -9.64 -2.31 -23.06
N ILE A 30 -8.36 -2.35 -22.73
CA ILE A 30 -7.76 -3.42 -21.92
C ILE A 30 -8.27 -3.36 -20.48
N LEU A 31 -8.42 -2.15 -19.91
CA LEU A 31 -8.93 -1.95 -18.56
C LEU A 31 -10.42 -2.27 -18.43
N HIS A 32 -11.21 -2.00 -19.48
CA HIS A 32 -12.68 -2.18 -19.48
C HIS A 32 -13.17 -3.52 -20.03
N LYS A 33 -12.35 -4.28 -20.74
CA LYS A 33 -12.72 -5.65 -21.17
C LYS A 33 -12.85 -6.67 -20.02
N GLY A 34 -12.72 -6.22 -18.81
CA GLY A 34 -12.94 -7.02 -17.60
C GLY A 34 -14.38 -6.99 -17.08
N GLU A 35 -15.42 -6.92 -17.92
CA GLU A 35 -16.82 -7.02 -17.44
C GLU A 35 -17.06 -8.25 -16.55
N ASN A 36 -16.29 -9.32 -16.77
CA ASN A 36 -16.34 -10.54 -15.96
C ASN A 36 -15.15 -10.69 -14.97
N ARG A 37 -14.31 -9.66 -14.80
CA ARG A 37 -13.10 -9.73 -13.94
C ARG A 37 -12.22 -10.96 -14.20
N THR A 38 -12.13 -11.40 -15.46
CA THR A 38 -11.39 -12.61 -15.83
C THR A 38 -9.89 -12.45 -15.77
N LEU A 39 -9.37 -11.23 -16.03
CA LEU A 39 -7.93 -10.95 -16.01
C LEU A 39 -7.39 -10.73 -14.58
N TRP A 40 -8.15 -10.02 -13.75
CA TRP A 40 -7.84 -9.83 -12.33
C TRP A 40 -9.10 -9.58 -11.52
N LYS A 41 -9.13 -10.13 -10.33
CA LYS A 41 -10.33 -10.08 -9.47
C LYS A 41 -10.43 -8.82 -8.63
N LEU A 42 -9.29 -8.23 -8.23
CA LEU A 42 -9.24 -7.15 -7.24
C LEU A 42 -8.18 -6.10 -7.62
N GLY A 43 -8.55 -4.84 -7.36
CA GLY A 43 -7.66 -3.71 -7.31
C GLY A 43 -7.12 -3.21 -8.64
N THR A 44 -6.26 -2.21 -8.56
CA THR A 44 -5.63 -1.52 -9.70
C THR A 44 -4.16 -1.90 -9.89
N LEU A 45 -3.60 -2.71 -8.99
CA LEU A 45 -2.19 -3.08 -9.01
C LEU A 45 -1.79 -3.83 -10.29
N PRO A 46 -2.51 -4.87 -10.76
CA PRO A 46 -2.13 -5.59 -11.97
C PRO A 46 -2.06 -4.69 -13.22
N PRO A 47 -3.05 -3.83 -13.52
CA PRO A 47 -2.92 -2.84 -14.60
C PRO A 47 -1.75 -1.89 -14.40
N GLY A 48 -1.51 -1.44 -13.16
CA GLY A 48 -0.37 -0.59 -12.83
C GLY A 48 0.96 -1.27 -13.13
N LEU A 49 1.13 -2.53 -12.75
CA LEU A 49 2.34 -3.30 -13.03
C LEU A 49 2.57 -3.49 -14.53
N ILE A 50 1.53 -3.74 -15.31
CA ILE A 50 1.63 -3.84 -16.79
C ILE A 50 2.08 -2.49 -17.38
N THR A 51 1.47 -1.40 -16.92
CA THR A 51 1.74 -0.05 -17.45
C THR A 51 3.15 0.44 -17.12
N PHE A 52 3.62 0.15 -15.90
CA PHE A 52 4.88 0.67 -15.37
C PHE A 52 6.00 -0.37 -15.33
N TYR A 53 5.83 -1.53 -15.98
CA TYR A 53 6.76 -2.66 -15.89
C TYR A 53 8.22 -2.27 -16.14
N SER A 54 8.48 -1.50 -17.20
CA SER A 54 9.85 -1.07 -17.58
C SER A 54 10.41 0.06 -16.72
N THR A 55 9.55 0.76 -15.96
CA THR A 55 9.93 1.92 -15.14
C THR A 55 9.83 1.63 -13.63
N THR A 56 9.37 0.44 -13.25
CA THR A 56 9.27 0.02 -11.86
C THR A 56 10.62 -0.47 -11.36
N LYS A 57 11.09 0.10 -10.25
CA LYS A 57 12.26 -0.38 -9.53
C LYS A 57 11.79 -1.14 -8.28
N PRO A 58 12.10 -2.43 -8.16
CA PRO A 58 11.75 -3.19 -6.96
C PRO A 58 12.57 -2.70 -5.76
N LEU A 59 11.95 -2.67 -4.60
CA LEU A 59 12.63 -2.51 -3.31
C LEU A 59 12.98 -3.89 -2.75
N GLU A 60 13.95 -3.94 -1.88
CA GLU A 60 14.27 -5.17 -1.15
C GLU A 60 13.09 -5.59 -0.28
N LYS A 61 12.88 -6.91 -0.18
CA LYS A 61 11.76 -7.47 0.59
C LYS A 61 11.77 -7.05 2.06
N SER A 62 12.94 -6.83 2.63
CA SER A 62 13.13 -6.37 4.02
C SER A 62 12.52 -5.01 4.32
N TRP A 63 12.29 -4.17 3.32
CA TRP A 63 11.67 -2.85 3.53
C TRP A 63 10.22 -2.91 3.98
N HIS A 64 9.51 -3.97 3.61
CA HIS A 64 8.06 -4.03 3.77
C HIS A 64 7.64 -5.40 4.26
N VAL A 65 7.29 -5.50 5.53
CA VAL A 65 6.62 -6.69 6.07
C VAL A 65 5.11 -6.54 5.93
N LEU A 66 4.49 -7.59 5.39
CA LEU A 66 3.04 -7.63 5.19
C LEU A 66 2.48 -8.96 5.71
N GLY A 67 1.16 -9.01 5.90
CA GLY A 67 0.49 -10.23 6.36
C GLY A 67 -0.01 -10.15 7.80
N LEU A 68 0.23 -9.04 8.51
CA LEU A 68 -0.11 -8.90 9.92
C LEU A 68 -1.62 -8.98 10.22
N GLY A 69 -2.47 -8.96 9.18
CA GLY A 69 -3.91 -9.15 9.31
C GLY A 69 -4.42 -10.53 8.86
N TYR A 70 -3.52 -11.51 8.58
CA TYR A 70 -3.94 -12.88 8.22
C TYR A 70 -2.89 -13.97 8.49
N ASN A 71 -1.61 -13.61 8.67
CA ASN A 71 -0.53 -14.57 8.85
C ASN A 71 0.07 -14.48 10.26
N PRO A 72 -0.23 -15.43 11.15
CA PRO A 72 0.28 -15.43 12.52
C PRO A 72 1.76 -15.84 12.63
N SER A 73 2.36 -16.35 11.54
CA SER A 73 3.73 -16.91 11.58
C SER A 73 4.81 -15.88 11.31
N ILE A 74 4.46 -14.61 11.14
CA ILE A 74 5.45 -13.53 10.94
C ILE A 74 6.23 -13.35 12.24
N SER A 75 7.57 -13.40 12.14
CA SER A 75 8.43 -13.24 13.29
C SER A 75 8.58 -11.78 13.70
N MET A 76 8.81 -11.55 15.00
CA MET A 76 9.12 -10.21 15.49
C MET A 76 10.45 -9.68 14.95
N GLU A 77 11.36 -10.56 14.56
CA GLU A 77 12.61 -10.20 13.91
C GLU A 77 12.38 -9.58 12.52
N GLU A 78 11.53 -10.21 11.69
CA GLU A 78 11.14 -9.64 10.40
C GLU A 78 10.48 -8.26 10.56
N ILE A 79 9.60 -8.11 11.56
CA ILE A 79 8.90 -6.86 11.86
C ILE A 79 9.89 -5.76 12.28
N ASN A 80 10.83 -6.08 13.15
CA ASN A 80 11.80 -5.11 13.66
C ASN A 80 12.80 -4.65 12.59
N ASN A 81 13.09 -5.49 11.61
CA ASN A 81 13.98 -5.18 10.50
C ASN A 81 13.27 -4.42 9.37
N ALA A 82 11.94 -4.38 9.37
CA ALA A 82 11.17 -3.72 8.33
C ALA A 82 11.01 -2.22 8.58
N THR A 83 11.07 -1.43 7.50
CA THR A 83 10.77 0.00 7.56
C THR A 83 9.27 0.26 7.54
N VAL A 84 8.50 -0.58 6.82
CA VAL A 84 7.05 -0.47 6.70
C VAL A 84 6.40 -1.74 7.21
N VAL A 85 5.47 -1.58 8.17
CA VAL A 85 4.65 -2.65 8.73
C VAL A 85 3.22 -2.53 8.20
N HIS A 86 2.75 -3.55 7.48
CA HIS A 86 1.48 -3.49 6.77
C HIS A 86 0.47 -4.52 7.30
N PHE A 87 -0.60 -4.01 7.92
CA PHE A 87 -1.74 -4.80 8.38
C PHE A 87 -2.74 -5.05 7.25
N ASN A 88 -2.32 -5.75 6.20
CA ASN A 88 -3.24 -6.22 5.15
C ASN A 88 -4.01 -7.46 5.62
N GLY A 89 -5.16 -7.71 4.99
CA GLY A 89 -6.06 -8.78 5.40
C GLY A 89 -7.22 -8.29 6.29
N ASN A 90 -8.02 -9.23 6.79
CA ASN A 90 -9.26 -8.94 7.49
C ASN A 90 -9.08 -8.66 8.99
N MET A 91 -8.04 -9.23 9.61
CA MET A 91 -7.78 -9.10 11.05
C MET A 91 -7.03 -7.79 11.33
N LYS A 92 -7.73 -6.67 11.19
CA LYS A 92 -7.14 -5.35 11.45
C LYS A 92 -6.83 -5.16 12.94
N PRO A 93 -5.76 -4.43 13.30
CA PRO A 93 -5.29 -4.33 14.70
C PRO A 93 -6.27 -3.63 15.63
N TRP A 94 -7.20 -2.86 15.10
CA TRP A 94 -8.27 -2.18 15.86
C TRP A 94 -9.55 -3.00 16.01
N LEU A 95 -9.63 -4.18 15.43
CA LEU A 95 -10.78 -5.09 15.54
C LEU A 95 -10.52 -6.15 16.61
N ASP A 96 -11.60 -6.66 17.19
CA ASP A 96 -11.55 -7.78 18.17
C ASP A 96 -10.89 -9.01 17.59
N ILE A 97 -11.18 -9.31 16.30
CA ILE A 97 -10.58 -10.43 15.56
C ILE A 97 -9.10 -10.20 15.22
N GLY A 98 -8.56 -9.01 15.49
CA GLY A 98 -7.14 -8.70 15.24
C GLY A 98 -6.20 -9.58 16.06
N MET A 99 -5.06 -9.94 15.47
CA MET A 99 -4.08 -10.79 16.15
C MET A 99 -3.43 -10.07 17.33
N ASN A 100 -3.66 -10.59 18.54
CA ASN A 100 -3.21 -9.97 19.79
C ASN A 100 -1.70 -9.70 19.83
N GLN A 101 -0.90 -10.58 19.22
CA GLN A 101 0.55 -10.43 19.16
C GLN A 101 1.01 -9.20 18.38
N PHE A 102 0.20 -8.72 17.42
CA PHE A 102 0.55 -7.57 16.58
C PHE A 102 -0.18 -6.27 16.97
N LYS A 103 -1.23 -6.34 17.79
CA LYS A 103 -1.97 -5.15 18.26
C LYS A 103 -1.07 -4.09 18.92
N PRO A 104 -0.07 -4.43 19.74
CA PRO A 104 0.80 -3.43 20.36
C PRO A 104 1.59 -2.59 19.36
N LEU A 105 1.92 -3.15 18.18
CA LEU A 105 2.64 -2.44 17.14
C LEU A 105 1.83 -1.26 16.57
N TRP A 106 0.51 -1.38 16.54
CA TRP A 106 -0.40 -0.34 16.07
C TRP A 106 -0.78 0.61 17.21
N LYS A 107 -1.11 0.05 18.42
CA LYS A 107 -1.59 0.84 19.57
C LYS A 107 -0.63 1.96 19.97
N LYS A 108 0.69 1.78 19.85
CA LYS A 108 1.70 2.80 20.19
C LYS A 108 1.65 4.07 19.32
N PHE A 109 0.96 4.04 18.19
CA PHE A 109 0.81 5.19 17.28
C PHE A 109 -0.55 5.87 17.39
N VAL A 110 -1.45 5.37 18.22
CA VAL A 110 -2.79 5.92 18.41
C VAL A 110 -2.80 6.73 19.70
N ASP A 111 -3.13 7.99 19.59
CA ASP A 111 -3.37 8.85 20.74
C ASP A 111 -4.84 8.69 21.17
N TYR A 112 -5.04 7.92 22.23
CA TYR A 112 -6.37 7.62 22.78
C TYR A 112 -7.00 8.78 23.54
N GLU A 113 -6.24 9.85 23.86
CA GLU A 113 -6.74 11.02 24.55
C GLU A 113 -7.47 11.99 23.59
N LEU A 114 -7.32 11.81 22.29
CA LEU A 114 -8.01 12.63 21.31
C LEU A 114 -9.52 12.36 21.32
N GLU A 115 -10.33 13.41 21.44
CA GLU A 115 -11.80 13.33 21.53
C GLU A 115 -12.43 12.48 20.41
N PHE A 116 -11.99 12.67 19.17
CA PHE A 116 -12.50 11.90 18.03
C PHE A 116 -12.06 10.44 18.04
N VAL A 117 -10.94 10.12 18.68
CA VAL A 117 -10.49 8.72 18.87
C VAL A 117 -11.32 8.05 19.96
N GLN A 118 -11.64 8.77 21.03
CA GLN A 118 -12.51 8.28 22.11
C GLN A 118 -13.93 7.98 21.60
N ALA A 119 -14.42 8.76 20.63
CA ALA A 119 -15.70 8.51 19.99
C ALA A 119 -15.71 7.29 19.06
N CYS A 120 -14.52 6.74 18.69
CA CYS A 120 -14.39 5.52 17.91
C CYS A 120 -14.48 4.30 18.83
N ASN A 121 -15.29 3.32 18.44
CA ASN A 121 -15.37 2.04 19.14
C ASN A 121 -14.17 1.13 18.75
N PHE A 122 -12.96 1.51 19.16
CA PHE A 122 -11.82 0.61 19.11
C PHE A 122 -11.95 -0.31 20.32
N GLY A 123 -12.21 -1.60 20.10
CA GLY A 123 -12.26 -2.58 21.18
C GLY A 123 -11.07 -2.41 22.13
N ALA A 124 -11.37 -2.11 23.36
CA ALA A 124 -10.42 -1.87 24.43
C ALA A 124 -9.67 -3.15 24.83
#